data_d7bc78b4afb334747327b71b40f3cb11
#
_entry.id   d7bc78b4afb334747327b71b40f3cb11
#
_cell.length_a   1.000
_cell.length_b   1.000
_cell.length_c   1.000
_cell.angle_alpha   90.00
_cell.angle_beta   90.00
_cell.angle_gamma   90.00
#
_symmetry.space_group_name_H-M   'P 1'
#
loop_
_entity.id
_entity.type
_entity.pdbx_description
1 polymer ?
#
loop_
_entity_poly.entity_id
_entity_poly.type
_entity_poly.pdbx_seq_one_letter_code
_entity_poly.pdbx_strand_id
1 'polypeptide(L)'
;MPLINSTDRRVKLAGVLISAICVAYFYILDHVLFSSAHFSAIFRMLLTVYDMRTAWLALAICCLAGLWSRPAPIFRLVDFLARYPYSLSLASVAVTALGALVVYHDYPFSMDEYAAVFQAKIFASGRLFAQLPRDLIDWLVVRGFNGSFLVASPETGRAIGHYWPGFALLLAPFEFFKVPWLCNASLSGVAILLIHWITLEITGDRRAAGWALLFTVASGAFVADALSYYSMQAHLTANLLFVALLLKPSGYRALGAGFVGSLALILHNPVPHALFALPWIVGMMMQRDQRRYLLPLIVGYLPGAAIGLAWLVFRTDLGSGAQGLSAVREVADGVFAWPDAALLNMRAAALVKMWVWALPCLFIFALLGRLSHRDNQQVRLLTQSAVLTFAGYLFVRFDQGHGWGYRYFHSAWGAIPILAGCAMADRSEAQQRLVSFAGAAAILNLIVVMPFQLYQISEIISQHLAQLPAPQRPGNNVYFIHPRGGFYVADMVQIDPLLRERDLLLVSHGAELDAQFIRQNWPGAVKIASERAADQWYLGPQDQRLPIPGKEVQRHFVFTSTAILPSAADR
;
A
#
# COMPACT_ATOMS: atom_id res chain seq x y z
N MET A 1 26.99 20.44 -30.22
CA MET A 1 26.91 21.24 -28.95
C MET A 1 25.58 21.95 -28.73
N PRO A 2 24.87 22.62 -29.68
CA PRO A 2 23.61 23.32 -29.36
C PRO A 2 22.43 22.41 -28.96
N LEU A 3 22.35 21.18 -29.42
CA LEU A 3 21.25 20.24 -29.09
C LEU A 3 21.29 19.72 -27.65
N ILE A 4 22.47 19.63 -27.03
CA ILE A 4 22.64 19.11 -25.66
C ILE A 4 22.20 20.14 -24.60
N ASN A 5 22.48 21.43 -24.82
CA ASN A 5 21.98 22.51 -23.96
C ASN A 5 20.45 22.64 -24.02
N SER A 6 19.81 22.17 -25.10
CA SER A 6 18.36 22.20 -25.24
C SER A 6 17.66 21.14 -24.39
N THR A 7 18.25 19.94 -24.22
CA THR A 7 17.64 18.82 -23.45
C THR A 7 17.60 19.13 -21.97
N ASP A 8 18.71 19.64 -21.39
CA ASP A 8 18.77 20.02 -19.97
C ASP A 8 17.72 21.10 -19.62
N ARG A 9 17.67 22.17 -20.43
CA ARG A 9 16.68 23.24 -20.25
C ARG A 9 15.23 22.73 -20.39
N ARG A 10 14.98 21.82 -21.32
CA ARG A 10 13.65 21.23 -21.53
C ARG A 10 13.22 20.36 -20.37
N VAL A 11 14.11 19.54 -19.80
CA VAL A 11 13.82 18.69 -18.64
C VAL A 11 13.49 19.54 -17.40
N LYS A 12 14.28 20.57 -17.12
CA LYS A 12 14.04 21.50 -16.00
C LYS A 12 12.70 22.23 -16.16
N LEU A 13 12.46 22.77 -17.38
CA LEU A 13 11.20 23.47 -17.67
C LEU A 13 9.99 22.51 -17.57
N ALA A 14 10.10 21.28 -18.09
CA ALA A 14 9.04 20.28 -17.99
C ALA A 14 8.75 19.92 -16.53
N GLY A 15 9.79 19.76 -15.70
CA GLY A 15 9.64 19.48 -14.26
C GLY A 15 8.88 20.60 -13.52
N VAL A 16 9.26 21.84 -13.76
CA VAL A 16 8.58 23.02 -13.18
C VAL A 16 7.13 23.10 -13.69
N LEU A 17 6.92 22.93 -15.01
CA LEU A 17 5.60 23.03 -15.62
C LEU A 17 4.66 21.92 -15.09
N ILE A 18 5.10 20.65 -15.03
CA ILE A 18 4.29 19.55 -14.53
C ILE A 18 3.98 19.76 -13.05
N SER A 19 4.96 20.19 -12.24
CA SER A 19 4.71 20.49 -10.82
C SER A 19 3.71 21.65 -10.65
N ALA A 20 3.77 22.69 -11.48
CA ALA A 20 2.79 23.78 -11.48
C ALA A 20 1.38 23.28 -11.92
N ILE A 21 1.31 22.38 -12.91
CA ILE A 21 0.05 21.73 -13.32
C ILE A 21 -0.51 20.91 -12.17
N CYS A 22 0.32 20.18 -11.40
CA CYS A 22 -0.14 19.43 -10.24
C CYS A 22 -0.75 20.37 -9.17
N VAL A 23 -0.12 21.48 -8.88
CA VAL A 23 -0.65 22.49 -7.95
C VAL A 23 -1.99 23.06 -8.45
N ALA A 24 -2.05 23.44 -9.74
CA ALA A 24 -3.27 23.96 -10.35
C ALA A 24 -4.40 22.90 -10.34
N TYR A 25 -4.08 21.63 -10.61
CA TYR A 25 -5.04 20.54 -10.58
C TYR A 25 -5.65 20.36 -9.19
N PHE A 26 -4.85 20.37 -8.13
CA PHE A 26 -5.37 20.27 -6.76
C PHE A 26 -6.26 21.46 -6.41
N TYR A 27 -5.89 22.67 -6.82
CA TYR A 27 -6.70 23.86 -6.61
C TYR A 27 -8.05 23.75 -7.34
N ILE A 28 -8.04 23.35 -8.61
CA ILE A 28 -9.28 23.14 -9.40
C ILE A 28 -10.12 22.03 -8.80
N LEU A 29 -9.50 20.93 -8.39
CA LEU A 29 -10.17 19.83 -7.75
C LEU A 29 -10.89 20.30 -6.48
N ASP A 30 -10.23 21.05 -5.61
CA ASP A 30 -10.80 21.53 -4.35
C ASP A 30 -11.96 22.52 -4.53
N HIS A 31 -11.90 23.39 -5.53
CA HIS A 31 -12.86 24.49 -5.69
C HIS A 31 -13.94 24.25 -6.74
N VAL A 32 -13.69 23.42 -7.73
CA VAL A 32 -14.56 23.27 -8.91
C VAL A 32 -15.10 21.87 -9.09
N LEU A 33 -14.27 20.85 -8.95
CA LEU A 33 -14.62 19.48 -9.35
C LEU A 33 -15.21 18.62 -8.22
N PHE A 34 -15.23 19.13 -6.99
CA PHE A 34 -15.68 18.33 -5.85
C PHE A 34 -17.13 17.93 -5.84
N SER A 35 -18.01 18.73 -6.40
CA SER A 35 -19.42 18.41 -6.48
C SER A 35 -19.74 17.28 -7.46
N SER A 36 -18.81 16.96 -8.37
CA SER A 36 -19.00 16.00 -9.46
C SER A 36 -18.10 14.75 -9.37
N ALA A 37 -17.15 14.70 -8.43
CA ALA A 37 -16.20 13.61 -8.34
C ALA A 37 -16.63 12.57 -7.31
N HIS A 38 -16.72 11.31 -7.72
CA HIS A 38 -17.04 10.16 -6.85
C HIS A 38 -15.83 9.68 -6.06
N PHE A 39 -15.13 10.60 -5.38
CA PHE A 39 -14.02 10.24 -4.48
C PHE A 39 -14.53 9.82 -3.11
N SER A 40 -13.89 8.81 -2.52
CA SER A 40 -14.08 8.52 -1.09
C SER A 40 -13.61 9.73 -0.25
N ALA A 41 -14.27 9.97 0.88
CA ALA A 41 -13.96 11.12 1.73
C ALA A 41 -12.49 11.17 2.17
N ILE A 42 -11.89 10.00 2.45
CA ILE A 42 -10.48 9.91 2.83
C ILE A 42 -9.55 10.23 1.67
N PHE A 43 -9.82 9.71 0.47
CA PHE A 43 -9.00 9.98 -0.70
C PHE A 43 -9.02 11.47 -1.04
N ARG A 44 -10.21 12.09 -0.96
CA ARG A 44 -10.40 13.53 -1.09
C ARG A 44 -9.57 14.31 -0.08
N MET A 45 -9.67 13.99 1.21
CA MET A 45 -8.93 14.67 2.27
C MET A 45 -7.41 14.56 2.05
N LEU A 46 -6.91 13.36 1.71
CA LEU A 46 -5.50 13.16 1.42
C LEU A 46 -5.03 14.04 0.25
N LEU A 47 -5.81 14.14 -0.82
CA LEU A 47 -5.48 14.98 -1.97
C LEU A 47 -5.42 16.48 -1.61
N THR A 48 -6.47 17.01 -0.96
CA THR A 48 -6.64 18.45 -0.81
C THR A 48 -5.95 19.04 0.41
N VAL A 49 -5.83 18.25 1.50
CA VAL A 49 -5.18 18.75 2.73
C VAL A 49 -3.69 18.41 2.74
N TYR A 50 -3.31 17.20 2.31
CA TYR A 50 -1.94 16.70 2.46
C TYR A 50 -1.13 16.78 1.16
N ASP A 51 -1.63 16.21 0.05
CA ASP A 51 -0.88 16.15 -1.20
C ASP A 51 -0.72 17.53 -1.85
N MET A 52 -1.70 18.43 -1.71
CA MET A 52 -1.60 19.81 -2.22
C MET A 52 -0.43 20.58 -1.57
N ARG A 53 -0.22 20.43 -0.25
CA ARG A 53 0.94 21.05 0.43
C ARG A 53 2.25 20.50 -0.10
N THR A 54 2.31 19.18 -0.34
CA THR A 54 3.48 18.53 -0.91
C THR A 54 3.73 18.94 -2.36
N ALA A 55 2.68 19.22 -3.15
CA ALA A 55 2.82 19.70 -4.54
C ALA A 55 3.51 21.06 -4.60
N TRP A 56 3.23 21.98 -3.67
CA TRP A 56 3.96 23.25 -3.57
C TRP A 56 5.45 23.04 -3.26
N LEU A 57 5.77 22.10 -2.37
CA LEU A 57 7.17 21.76 -2.09
C LEU A 57 7.86 21.14 -3.30
N ALA A 58 7.19 20.25 -4.04
CA ALA A 58 7.72 19.66 -5.25
C ALA A 58 8.02 20.71 -6.32
N LEU A 59 7.14 21.71 -6.49
CA LEU A 59 7.37 22.84 -7.38
C LEU A 59 8.58 23.67 -6.92
N ALA A 60 8.66 24.02 -5.64
CA ALA A 60 9.78 24.78 -5.08
C ALA A 60 11.11 24.04 -5.28
N ILE A 61 11.14 22.72 -5.08
CA ILE A 61 12.33 21.90 -5.30
C ILE A 61 12.75 21.85 -6.76
N CYS A 62 11.82 21.75 -7.71
CA CYS A 62 12.14 21.84 -9.13
C CYS A 62 12.82 23.16 -9.47
N CYS A 63 12.33 24.27 -8.92
CA CYS A 63 12.95 25.58 -9.10
C CYS A 63 14.34 25.66 -8.47
N LEU A 64 14.49 25.28 -7.21
CA LEU A 64 15.76 25.36 -6.47
C LEU A 64 16.83 24.43 -7.05
N ALA A 65 16.47 23.18 -7.39
CA ALA A 65 17.36 22.22 -8.04
C ALA A 65 17.83 22.75 -9.41
N GLY A 66 16.98 23.48 -10.12
CA GLY A 66 17.32 24.13 -11.39
C GLY A 66 18.46 25.13 -11.29
N LEU A 67 18.67 25.74 -10.12
CA LEU A 67 19.75 26.69 -9.84
C LEU A 67 21.08 26.01 -9.48
N TRP A 68 21.04 24.72 -9.12
CA TRP A 68 22.24 23.99 -8.71
C TRP A 68 23.10 23.59 -9.91
N SER A 69 24.41 23.90 -9.83
CA SER A 69 25.34 23.70 -10.94
C SER A 69 26.58 22.86 -10.60
N ARG A 70 26.69 22.30 -9.38
CA ARG A 70 27.86 21.56 -8.92
C ARG A 70 27.65 20.05 -8.95
N PRO A 71 28.17 19.31 -9.96
CA PRO A 71 27.95 17.85 -10.10
C PRO A 71 28.87 17.00 -9.21
N ALA A 72 30.06 17.48 -8.84
CA ALA A 72 31.08 16.68 -8.17
C ALA A 72 30.65 16.04 -6.84
N PRO A 73 29.92 16.71 -5.92
CA PRO A 73 29.40 16.07 -4.71
C PRO A 73 28.40 14.95 -5.02
N ILE A 74 27.60 15.13 -6.05
CA ILE A 74 26.56 14.20 -6.47
C ILE A 74 27.19 12.91 -7.01
N PHE A 75 28.19 13.02 -7.86
CA PHE A 75 28.94 11.85 -8.36
C PHE A 75 29.56 11.04 -7.21
N ARG A 76 30.15 11.70 -6.22
CA ARG A 76 30.71 11.01 -5.06
C ARG A 76 29.64 10.24 -4.27
N LEU A 77 28.47 10.83 -4.08
CA LEU A 77 27.34 10.16 -3.43
C LEU A 77 26.87 8.96 -4.24
N VAL A 78 26.68 9.11 -5.53
CA VAL A 78 26.22 8.03 -6.42
C VAL A 78 27.25 6.89 -6.46
N ASP A 79 28.55 7.20 -6.59
CA ASP A 79 29.63 6.21 -6.55
C ASP A 79 29.68 5.49 -5.19
N PHE A 80 29.43 6.21 -4.08
CA PHE A 80 29.32 5.61 -2.74
C PHE A 80 28.15 4.63 -2.66
N LEU A 81 26.94 5.03 -3.10
CA LEU A 81 25.76 4.17 -3.11
C LEU A 81 25.96 2.93 -3.99
N ALA A 82 26.56 3.11 -5.16
CA ALA A 82 26.89 2.01 -6.07
C ALA A 82 27.89 1.02 -5.48
N ARG A 83 28.80 1.50 -4.63
CA ARG A 83 29.82 0.67 -3.97
C ARG A 83 29.30 -0.09 -2.76
N TYR A 84 28.33 0.48 -2.03
CA TYR A 84 27.85 -0.06 -0.76
C TYR A 84 26.32 -0.33 -0.74
N PRO A 85 25.77 -1.10 -1.73
CA PRO A 85 24.33 -1.33 -1.81
C PRO A 85 23.78 -2.12 -0.61
N TYR A 86 24.56 -3.03 -0.04
CA TYR A 86 24.17 -3.80 1.15
C TYR A 86 24.06 -2.92 2.40
N SER A 87 24.98 -1.99 2.58
CA SER A 87 24.93 -1.03 3.69
C SER A 87 23.74 -0.10 3.55
N LEU A 88 23.42 0.35 2.32
CA LEU A 88 22.24 1.15 2.06
C LEU A 88 20.95 0.35 2.33
N SER A 89 20.89 -0.91 1.89
CA SER A 89 19.76 -1.81 2.17
C SER A 89 19.52 -1.95 3.67
N LEU A 90 20.56 -2.26 4.44
CA LEU A 90 20.47 -2.40 5.90
C LEU A 90 20.06 -1.08 6.58
N ALA A 91 20.64 0.05 6.16
CA ALA A 91 20.26 1.37 6.67
C ALA A 91 18.80 1.69 6.35
N SER A 92 18.33 1.35 5.13
CA SER A 92 16.93 1.51 4.75
C SER A 92 16.01 0.67 5.62
N VAL A 93 16.34 -0.61 5.85
CA VAL A 93 15.58 -1.48 6.77
C VAL A 93 15.49 -0.84 8.16
N ALA A 94 16.61 -0.39 8.72
CA ALA A 94 16.63 0.21 10.05
C ALA A 94 15.80 1.50 10.12
N VAL A 95 15.92 2.39 9.11
CA VAL A 95 15.17 3.65 9.06
C VAL A 95 13.68 3.40 8.86
N THR A 96 13.31 2.50 7.96
CA THR A 96 11.88 2.21 7.72
C THR A 96 11.27 1.42 8.87
N ALA A 97 11.98 0.51 9.51
CA ALA A 97 11.54 -0.16 10.73
C ALA A 97 11.30 0.84 11.89
N LEU A 98 12.26 1.75 12.11
CA LEU A 98 12.06 2.83 13.09
C LEU A 98 10.88 3.73 12.71
N GLY A 99 10.74 4.05 11.43
CA GLY A 99 9.62 4.84 10.91
C GLY A 99 8.27 4.15 11.12
N ALA A 100 8.19 2.82 10.97
CA ALA A 100 6.96 2.07 11.27
C ALA A 100 6.54 2.21 12.75
N LEU A 101 7.51 2.30 13.67
CA LEU A 101 7.24 2.51 15.09
C LEU A 101 6.91 3.98 15.42
N VAL A 102 7.66 4.93 14.85
CA VAL A 102 7.59 6.36 15.26
C VAL A 102 6.59 7.15 14.41
N VAL A 103 6.56 6.90 13.09
CA VAL A 103 5.69 7.62 12.15
C VAL A 103 4.34 6.92 12.00
N TYR A 104 4.37 5.59 11.90
CA TYR A 104 3.17 4.76 11.72
C TYR A 104 2.55 4.28 13.04
N HIS A 105 3.25 4.52 14.19
CA HIS A 105 2.81 4.17 15.55
C HIS A 105 2.53 2.68 15.76
N ASP A 106 3.19 1.80 14.98
CA ASP A 106 2.92 0.34 14.97
C ASP A 106 1.42 0.02 14.83
N TYR A 107 0.71 0.82 14.04
CA TYR A 107 -0.74 0.78 13.93
C TYR A 107 -1.20 0.60 12.47
N PRO A 108 -1.94 -0.46 12.12
CA PRO A 108 -2.54 -0.60 10.79
C PRO A 108 -3.65 0.43 10.63
N PHE A 109 -3.34 1.53 9.94
CA PHE A 109 -4.16 2.73 9.90
C PHE A 109 -5.48 2.53 9.15
N SER A 110 -5.53 1.65 8.16
CA SER A 110 -6.73 1.37 7.37
C SER A 110 -7.23 -0.06 7.56
N MET A 111 -8.49 -0.30 7.24
CA MET A 111 -9.05 -1.66 7.24
C MET A 111 -8.37 -2.58 6.23
N ASP A 112 -7.81 -2.06 5.13
CA ASP A 112 -7.00 -2.84 4.18
C ASP A 112 -5.75 -3.43 4.87
N GLU A 113 -5.10 -2.63 5.72
CA GLU A 113 -3.91 -3.03 6.47
C GLU A 113 -4.28 -3.96 7.63
N TYR A 114 -5.32 -3.59 8.37
CA TYR A 114 -5.81 -4.38 9.50
C TYR A 114 -6.27 -5.78 9.09
N ALA A 115 -6.97 -5.93 7.96
CA ALA A 115 -7.41 -7.23 7.49
C ALA A 115 -6.25 -8.21 7.24
N ALA A 116 -5.11 -7.69 6.76
CA ALA A 116 -3.90 -8.49 6.58
C ALA A 116 -3.26 -8.87 7.92
N VAL A 117 -3.16 -7.92 8.86
CA VAL A 117 -2.65 -8.16 10.22
C VAL A 117 -3.56 -9.12 10.99
N PHE A 118 -4.88 -8.95 10.91
CA PHE A 118 -5.86 -9.86 11.50
C PHE A 118 -5.64 -11.31 11.05
N GLN A 119 -5.53 -11.54 9.73
CA GLN A 119 -5.30 -12.87 9.19
C GLN A 119 -3.89 -13.39 9.53
N ALA A 120 -2.87 -12.54 9.58
CA ALA A 120 -1.52 -12.93 9.96
C ALA A 120 -1.44 -13.40 11.41
N LYS A 121 -2.14 -12.75 12.34
CA LYS A 121 -2.27 -13.19 13.75
C LYS A 121 -2.93 -14.58 13.84
N ILE A 122 -3.94 -14.87 13.00
CA ILE A 122 -4.57 -16.19 12.91
C ILE A 122 -3.55 -17.24 12.43
N PHE A 123 -2.85 -16.97 11.35
CA PHE A 123 -1.83 -17.90 10.80
C PHE A 123 -0.67 -18.11 11.78
N ALA A 124 -0.20 -17.05 12.45
CA ALA A 124 0.83 -17.15 13.48
C ALA A 124 0.43 -18.05 14.67
N SER A 125 -0.87 -18.25 14.90
CA SER A 125 -1.40 -19.17 15.89
C SER A 125 -1.59 -20.63 15.38
N GLY A 126 -1.22 -20.91 14.12
CA GLY A 126 -1.41 -22.20 13.48
C GLY A 126 -2.84 -22.49 13.06
N ARG A 127 -3.70 -21.47 12.93
CA ARG A 127 -5.12 -21.61 12.56
C ARG A 127 -5.39 -21.02 11.17
N LEU A 128 -6.48 -21.47 10.55
CA LEU A 128 -6.96 -20.91 9.27
C LEU A 128 -8.01 -19.80 9.47
N PHE A 129 -8.73 -19.84 10.58
CA PHE A 129 -9.77 -18.87 10.94
C PHE A 129 -9.74 -18.58 12.45
N ALA A 130 -10.26 -17.42 12.83
CA ALA A 130 -10.57 -17.10 14.21
C ALA A 130 -11.93 -17.68 14.61
N GLN A 131 -12.09 -18.03 15.88
CA GLN A 131 -13.36 -18.43 16.46
C GLN A 131 -13.82 -17.31 17.38
N LEU A 132 -14.74 -16.49 16.89
CA LEU A 132 -15.37 -15.43 17.67
C LEU A 132 -16.65 -15.94 18.33
N PRO A 133 -17.05 -15.39 19.51
CA PRO A 133 -18.35 -15.66 20.10
C PRO A 133 -19.47 -15.21 19.14
N ARG A 134 -20.39 -16.11 18.80
CA ARG A 134 -21.45 -15.87 17.80
C ARG A 134 -22.31 -14.64 18.15
N ASP A 135 -22.68 -14.55 19.41
CA ASP A 135 -23.57 -13.50 19.92
C ASP A 135 -22.88 -12.13 20.01
N LEU A 136 -21.55 -12.08 19.79
CA LEU A 136 -20.76 -10.86 19.87
C LEU A 136 -20.28 -10.34 18.52
N ILE A 137 -20.53 -11.05 17.40
CA ILE A 137 -20.00 -10.66 16.09
C ILE A 137 -20.43 -9.23 15.73
N ASP A 138 -21.68 -8.86 15.99
CA ASP A 138 -22.18 -7.50 15.71
C ASP A 138 -21.53 -6.41 16.57
N TRP A 139 -20.95 -6.79 17.72
CA TRP A 139 -20.17 -5.91 18.56
C TRP A 139 -18.68 -5.87 18.20
N LEU A 140 -18.15 -6.93 17.60
CA LEU A 140 -16.74 -7.11 17.30
C LEU A 140 -16.38 -6.68 15.87
N VAL A 141 -17.35 -6.71 14.95
CA VAL A 141 -17.13 -6.42 13.52
C VAL A 141 -18.13 -5.36 13.07
N VAL A 142 -17.61 -4.26 12.53
CA VAL A 142 -18.45 -3.23 11.93
C VAL A 142 -19.23 -3.84 10.75
N ARG A 143 -20.55 -3.71 10.76
CA ARG A 143 -21.44 -4.36 9.79
C ARG A 143 -21.07 -4.07 8.34
N GLY A 144 -20.70 -2.83 8.01
CA GLY A 144 -20.26 -2.42 6.67
C GLY A 144 -18.90 -2.98 6.25
N PHE A 145 -18.11 -3.50 7.18
CA PHE A 145 -16.80 -4.09 6.94
C PHE A 145 -16.87 -5.61 6.76
N ASN A 146 -17.98 -6.23 7.20
CA ASN A 146 -18.20 -7.66 6.98
C ASN A 146 -18.51 -7.92 5.49
N GLY A 147 -17.72 -8.77 4.85
CA GLY A 147 -17.74 -9.02 3.41
C GLY A 147 -16.81 -8.11 2.59
N SER A 148 -16.32 -6.99 3.16
CA SER A 148 -15.40 -6.06 2.47
C SER A 148 -13.96 -6.19 2.93
N PHE A 149 -13.71 -6.21 4.25
CA PHE A 149 -12.37 -6.29 4.85
C PHE A 149 -12.20 -7.55 5.70
N LEU A 150 -13.24 -7.95 6.39
CA LEU A 150 -13.33 -9.20 7.14
C LEU A 150 -14.48 -10.03 6.59
N VAL A 151 -14.43 -11.34 6.81
CA VAL A 151 -15.55 -12.24 6.59
C VAL A 151 -15.82 -12.96 7.90
N ALA A 152 -16.93 -12.65 8.55
CA ALA A 152 -17.34 -13.23 9.81
C ALA A 152 -18.76 -13.81 9.69
N SER A 153 -18.92 -15.08 10.05
CA SER A 153 -20.21 -15.79 10.02
C SER A 153 -20.87 -15.76 11.39
N PRO A 154 -22.02 -15.11 11.55
CA PRO A 154 -22.79 -15.14 12.81
C PRO A 154 -23.26 -16.54 13.19
N GLU A 155 -23.45 -17.42 12.20
CA GLU A 155 -23.94 -18.78 12.44
C GLU A 155 -22.88 -19.70 13.01
N THR A 156 -21.62 -19.57 12.57
CA THR A 156 -20.52 -20.44 12.98
C THR A 156 -19.57 -19.77 13.96
N GLY A 157 -19.52 -18.45 14.03
CA GLY A 157 -18.51 -17.69 14.78
C GLY A 157 -17.15 -17.64 14.09
N ARG A 158 -17.00 -18.22 12.90
CA ARG A 158 -15.73 -18.19 12.18
C ARG A 158 -15.50 -16.84 11.54
N ALA A 159 -14.25 -16.34 11.62
CA ALA A 159 -13.86 -15.07 11.02
C ALA A 159 -12.49 -15.17 10.37
N ILE A 160 -12.32 -14.50 9.22
CA ILE A 160 -11.07 -14.38 8.46
C ILE A 160 -10.91 -12.97 7.87
N GLY A 161 -9.70 -12.62 7.46
CA GLY A 161 -9.47 -11.47 6.58
C GLY A 161 -10.03 -11.74 5.18
N HIS A 162 -10.62 -10.73 4.57
CA HIS A 162 -11.27 -10.86 3.25
C HIS A 162 -10.28 -11.14 2.11
N TYR A 163 -9.05 -10.62 2.20
CA TYR A 163 -8.07 -10.66 1.12
C TYR A 163 -7.45 -12.04 0.89
N TRP A 164 -6.74 -12.18 -0.20
CA TRP A 164 -5.98 -13.37 -0.52
C TRP A 164 -4.89 -13.59 0.53
N PRO A 165 -4.50 -14.86 0.83
CA PRO A 165 -3.78 -15.20 2.05
C PRO A 165 -2.28 -14.89 2.00
N GLY A 166 -1.70 -14.60 0.82
CA GLY A 166 -0.25 -14.60 0.63
C GLY A 166 0.48 -13.56 1.46
N PHE A 167 -0.04 -12.33 1.56
CA PHE A 167 0.61 -11.30 2.39
C PHE A 167 0.47 -11.61 3.88
N ALA A 168 -0.68 -12.10 4.31
CA ALA A 168 -0.87 -12.52 5.69
C ALA A 168 0.04 -13.72 6.06
N LEU A 169 0.27 -14.66 5.13
CA LEU A 169 1.24 -15.73 5.32
C LEU A 169 2.68 -15.21 5.42
N LEU A 170 3.03 -14.22 4.61
CA LEU A 170 4.34 -13.56 4.67
C LEU A 170 4.54 -12.78 5.99
N LEU A 171 3.49 -12.14 6.48
CA LEU A 171 3.49 -11.36 7.72
C LEU A 171 3.45 -12.26 8.98
N ALA A 172 2.88 -13.47 8.89
CA ALA A 172 2.67 -14.35 10.04
C ALA A 172 3.94 -14.71 10.84
N PRO A 173 5.13 -14.97 10.25
CA PRO A 173 6.36 -15.13 11.02
C PRO A 173 6.72 -13.90 11.85
N PHE A 174 6.53 -12.71 11.31
CA PHE A 174 6.79 -11.46 12.03
C PHE A 174 5.79 -11.23 13.17
N GLU A 175 4.52 -11.59 12.97
CA GLU A 175 3.51 -11.61 14.04
C GLU A 175 3.84 -12.63 15.13
N PHE A 176 4.34 -13.80 14.76
CA PHE A 176 4.78 -14.83 15.73
C PHE A 176 5.89 -14.29 16.65
N PHE A 177 6.85 -13.55 16.10
CA PHE A 177 7.92 -12.90 16.85
C PHE A 177 7.52 -11.53 17.43
N LYS A 178 6.28 -11.06 17.23
CA LYS A 178 5.76 -9.77 17.69
C LYS A 178 6.51 -8.55 17.13
N VAL A 179 6.94 -8.66 15.89
CA VAL A 179 7.64 -7.59 15.14
C VAL A 179 7.02 -7.38 13.74
N PRO A 180 5.68 -7.26 13.61
CA PRO A 180 5.02 -7.13 12.31
C PRO A 180 5.50 -5.92 11.51
N TRP A 181 5.85 -4.83 12.18
CA TRP A 181 6.42 -3.61 11.63
C TRP A 181 7.74 -3.82 10.85
N LEU A 182 8.43 -4.94 11.08
CA LEU A 182 9.69 -5.26 10.39
C LEU A 182 9.48 -5.91 9.02
N CYS A 183 8.28 -6.41 8.71
CA CYS A 183 8.01 -7.15 7.47
C CYS A 183 8.26 -6.28 6.22
N ASN A 184 7.51 -5.20 6.04
CA ASN A 184 7.65 -4.33 4.87
C ASN A 184 8.99 -3.58 4.87
N ALA A 185 9.53 -3.25 6.03
CA ALA A 185 10.89 -2.71 6.14
C ALA A 185 11.93 -3.68 5.56
N SER A 186 11.87 -4.97 5.90
CA SER A 186 12.76 -6.00 5.36
C SER A 186 12.60 -6.16 3.84
N LEU A 187 11.38 -6.15 3.35
CA LEU A 187 11.08 -6.22 1.91
C LEU A 187 11.64 -5.01 1.15
N SER A 188 11.64 -3.82 1.76
CA SER A 188 12.24 -2.62 1.16
C SER A 188 13.75 -2.77 0.96
N GLY A 189 14.44 -3.36 1.93
CA GLY A 189 15.85 -3.67 1.81
C GLY A 189 16.16 -4.64 0.68
N VAL A 190 15.34 -5.70 0.53
CA VAL A 190 15.46 -6.64 -0.59
C VAL A 190 15.19 -5.94 -1.93
N ALA A 191 14.17 -5.09 -2.01
CA ALA A 191 13.84 -4.33 -3.21
C ALA A 191 15.00 -3.42 -3.65
N ILE A 192 15.68 -2.75 -2.72
CA ILE A 192 16.88 -1.94 -2.98
C ILE A 192 17.98 -2.77 -3.66
N LEU A 193 18.28 -3.95 -3.12
CA LEU A 193 19.29 -4.85 -3.70
C LEU A 193 18.88 -5.34 -5.10
N LEU A 194 17.61 -5.66 -5.29
CA LEU A 194 17.07 -6.07 -6.60
C LEU A 194 17.14 -4.93 -7.62
N ILE A 195 16.77 -3.70 -7.25
CA ILE A 195 16.87 -2.52 -8.11
C ILE A 195 18.32 -2.28 -8.53
N HIS A 196 19.26 -2.33 -7.58
CA HIS A 196 20.69 -2.23 -7.88
C HIS A 196 21.12 -3.29 -8.88
N TRP A 197 20.85 -4.56 -8.58
CA TRP A 197 21.29 -5.69 -9.38
C TRP A 197 20.66 -5.66 -10.78
N ILE A 198 19.35 -5.41 -10.90
CA ILE A 198 18.64 -5.32 -12.19
C ILE A 198 19.21 -4.19 -13.03
N THR A 199 19.44 -3.00 -12.45
CA THR A 199 19.99 -1.86 -13.19
C THR A 199 21.40 -2.17 -13.68
N LEU A 200 22.26 -2.75 -12.84
CA LEU A 200 23.61 -3.14 -13.20
C LEU A 200 23.61 -4.19 -14.31
N GLU A 201 22.70 -5.17 -14.24
CA GLU A 201 22.58 -6.24 -15.24
C GLU A 201 22.13 -5.71 -16.62
N ILE A 202 21.23 -4.72 -16.62
CA ILE A 202 20.70 -4.11 -17.87
C ILE A 202 21.72 -3.18 -18.53
N THR A 203 22.47 -2.41 -17.72
CA THR A 203 23.33 -1.32 -18.22
C THR A 203 24.81 -1.66 -18.26
N GLY A 204 25.24 -2.62 -17.43
CA GLY A 204 26.69 -2.85 -17.19
C GLY A 204 27.37 -1.71 -16.42
N ASP A 205 26.64 -0.66 -16.03
CA ASP A 205 27.18 0.55 -15.42
C ASP A 205 26.82 0.66 -13.93
N ARG A 206 27.86 0.65 -13.07
CA ARG A 206 27.68 0.80 -11.62
C ARG A 206 27.09 2.16 -11.22
N ARG A 207 27.42 3.23 -11.97
CA ARG A 207 26.86 4.56 -11.67
C ARG A 207 25.37 4.62 -11.99
N ALA A 208 24.92 4.00 -13.07
CA ALA A 208 23.50 3.86 -13.36
C ALA A 208 22.76 3.16 -12.20
N ALA A 209 23.35 2.08 -11.66
CA ALA A 209 22.80 1.40 -10.48
C ALA A 209 22.79 2.31 -9.23
N GLY A 210 23.84 3.08 -9.00
CA GLY A 210 23.89 4.07 -7.92
C GLY A 210 22.83 5.17 -8.05
N TRP A 211 22.54 5.63 -9.26
CA TRP A 211 21.46 6.56 -9.54
C TRP A 211 20.08 5.94 -9.28
N ALA A 212 19.86 4.71 -9.72
CA ALA A 212 18.61 4.00 -9.42
C ALA A 212 18.39 3.88 -7.90
N LEU A 213 19.44 3.60 -7.13
CA LEU A 213 19.39 3.57 -5.66
C LEU A 213 19.03 4.93 -5.06
N LEU A 214 19.71 6.01 -5.50
CA LEU A 214 19.42 7.36 -5.03
C LEU A 214 17.97 7.75 -5.31
N PHE A 215 17.48 7.48 -6.51
CA PHE A 215 16.10 7.75 -6.90
C PHE A 215 15.09 6.93 -6.12
N THR A 216 15.42 5.70 -5.74
CA THR A 216 14.56 4.84 -4.92
C THR A 216 14.42 5.39 -3.51
N VAL A 217 15.55 5.62 -2.82
CA VAL A 217 15.51 6.05 -1.40
C VAL A 217 15.06 7.51 -1.24
N ALA A 218 15.16 8.31 -2.29
CA ALA A 218 14.64 9.68 -2.30
C ALA A 218 13.14 9.76 -2.66
N SER A 219 12.46 8.65 -2.95
CA SER A 219 11.03 8.64 -3.29
C SER A 219 10.16 8.40 -2.08
N GLY A 220 9.32 9.39 -1.73
CA GLY A 220 8.42 9.30 -0.58
C GLY A 220 7.43 8.14 -0.69
N ALA A 221 6.93 7.80 -1.89
CA ALA A 221 6.06 6.64 -2.09
C ALA A 221 6.73 5.32 -1.68
N PHE A 222 8.01 5.12 -2.05
CA PHE A 222 8.74 3.90 -1.69
C PHE A 222 8.93 3.80 -0.17
N VAL A 223 9.30 4.89 0.49
CA VAL A 223 9.52 4.91 1.94
C VAL A 223 8.21 4.75 2.69
N ALA A 224 7.15 5.47 2.31
CA ALA A 224 5.86 5.41 3.00
C ALA A 224 5.22 4.02 2.94
N ASP A 225 5.27 3.33 1.78
CA ASP A 225 4.76 1.95 1.68
C ASP A 225 5.62 0.97 2.51
N ALA A 226 6.93 1.23 2.66
CA ALA A 226 7.80 0.41 3.51
C ALA A 226 7.53 0.55 5.02
N LEU A 227 6.92 1.66 5.47
CA LEU A 227 6.49 1.86 6.86
C LEU A 227 5.13 1.22 7.16
N SER A 228 4.32 0.97 6.14
CA SER A 228 2.92 0.59 6.24
C SER A 228 2.73 -0.91 6.41
N TYR A 229 1.48 -1.33 6.64
CA TYR A 229 1.06 -2.73 6.62
C TYR A 229 0.36 -3.12 5.32
N TYR A 230 0.47 -2.31 4.28
CA TYR A 230 -0.05 -2.66 2.95
C TYR A 230 0.78 -3.76 2.29
N SER A 231 0.13 -4.62 1.52
CA SER A 231 0.76 -5.67 0.71
C SER A 231 1.57 -5.15 -0.49
N MET A 232 1.54 -3.84 -0.74
CA MET A 232 2.10 -3.20 -1.94
C MET A 232 3.61 -3.34 -2.02
N GLN A 233 4.31 -3.24 -0.88
CA GLN A 233 5.76 -3.45 -0.80
C GLN A 233 6.14 -4.92 -1.12
N ALA A 234 5.31 -5.88 -0.71
CA ALA A 234 5.51 -7.29 -1.05
C ALA A 234 5.32 -7.54 -2.56
N HIS A 235 4.29 -6.94 -3.17
CA HIS A 235 4.09 -7.00 -4.63
C HIS A 235 5.27 -6.41 -5.40
N LEU A 236 5.78 -5.24 -4.99
CA LEU A 236 6.97 -4.63 -5.59
C LEU A 236 8.17 -5.56 -5.53
N THR A 237 8.47 -6.10 -4.35
CA THR A 237 9.62 -6.97 -4.13
C THR A 237 9.51 -8.27 -4.93
N ALA A 238 8.33 -8.89 -4.95
CA ALA A 238 8.07 -10.10 -5.72
C ALA A 238 8.19 -9.85 -7.24
N ASN A 239 7.66 -8.73 -7.75
CA ASN A 239 7.78 -8.36 -9.16
C ASN A 239 9.23 -8.08 -9.57
N LEU A 240 10.01 -7.41 -8.72
CA LEU A 240 11.45 -7.22 -8.98
C LEU A 240 12.21 -8.55 -8.97
N LEU A 241 11.90 -9.45 -8.03
CA LEU A 241 12.53 -10.77 -7.99
C LEU A 241 12.14 -11.62 -9.21
N PHE A 242 10.88 -11.56 -9.64
CA PHE A 242 10.41 -12.18 -10.88
C PHE A 242 11.22 -11.70 -12.09
N VAL A 243 11.40 -10.38 -12.24
CA VAL A 243 12.23 -9.78 -13.29
C VAL A 243 13.67 -10.27 -13.19
N ALA A 244 14.25 -10.21 -11.99
CA ALA A 244 15.61 -10.61 -11.73
C ALA A 244 15.89 -12.06 -12.19
N LEU A 245 14.96 -12.96 -11.95
CA LEU A 245 15.06 -14.34 -12.40
C LEU A 245 14.94 -14.51 -13.90
N LEU A 246 14.15 -13.66 -14.57
CA LEU A 246 13.92 -13.72 -16.01
C LEU A 246 14.93 -12.92 -16.87
N LEU A 247 15.77 -12.09 -16.28
CA LEU A 247 16.80 -11.37 -17.05
C LEU A 247 17.78 -12.32 -17.79
N LYS A 248 18.12 -13.44 -17.15
CA LYS A 248 18.93 -14.52 -17.74
C LYS A 248 18.21 -15.85 -17.54
N PRO A 249 17.19 -16.16 -18.35
CA PRO A 249 16.32 -17.30 -18.11
C PRO A 249 17.08 -18.63 -18.28
N SER A 250 16.82 -19.54 -17.37
CA SER A 250 17.19 -20.96 -17.41
C SER A 250 16.03 -21.78 -16.83
N GLY A 251 16.05 -23.09 -16.95
CA GLY A 251 14.94 -23.93 -16.47
C GLY A 251 14.62 -23.68 -14.99
N TYR A 252 15.63 -23.71 -14.11
CA TYR A 252 15.45 -23.49 -12.68
C TYR A 252 15.08 -22.03 -12.32
N ARG A 253 15.61 -21.04 -13.07
CA ARG A 253 15.24 -19.62 -12.88
C ARG A 253 13.82 -19.33 -13.32
N ALA A 254 13.38 -19.93 -14.43
CA ALA A 254 12.01 -19.81 -14.89
C ALA A 254 11.04 -20.49 -13.92
N LEU A 255 11.38 -21.67 -13.38
CA LEU A 255 10.62 -22.33 -12.31
C LEU A 255 10.52 -21.43 -11.08
N GLY A 256 11.65 -20.87 -10.65
CA GLY A 256 11.71 -19.92 -9.51
C GLY A 256 10.90 -18.65 -9.76
N ALA A 257 10.96 -18.09 -10.98
CA ALA A 257 10.14 -16.93 -11.36
C ALA A 257 8.65 -17.28 -11.30
N GLY A 258 8.24 -18.44 -11.80
CA GLY A 258 6.87 -18.93 -11.68
C GLY A 258 6.44 -19.08 -10.22
N PHE A 259 7.30 -19.63 -9.37
CA PHE A 259 7.00 -19.77 -7.93
C PHE A 259 6.83 -18.39 -7.25
N VAL A 260 7.76 -17.45 -7.49
CA VAL A 260 7.63 -16.06 -7.00
C VAL A 260 6.38 -15.39 -7.55
N GLY A 261 6.10 -15.57 -8.85
CA GLY A 261 4.88 -15.07 -9.48
C GLY A 261 3.61 -15.67 -8.87
N SER A 262 3.64 -16.96 -8.53
CA SER A 262 2.51 -17.62 -7.86
C SER A 262 2.22 -17.03 -6.48
N LEU A 263 3.26 -16.72 -5.71
CA LEU A 263 3.11 -16.00 -4.44
C LEU A 263 2.58 -14.58 -4.66
N ALA A 264 3.10 -13.89 -5.68
CA ALA A 264 2.65 -12.55 -6.03
C ALA A 264 1.16 -12.49 -6.41
N LEU A 265 0.63 -13.51 -7.11
CA LEU A 265 -0.80 -13.61 -7.44
C LEU A 265 -1.70 -13.68 -6.21
N ILE A 266 -1.24 -14.26 -5.12
CA ILE A 266 -2.02 -14.48 -3.90
C ILE A 266 -1.72 -13.48 -2.77
N LEU A 267 -0.84 -12.48 -2.96
CA LEU A 267 -0.49 -11.52 -1.91
C LEU A 267 -1.71 -10.72 -1.43
N HIS A 268 -2.47 -10.13 -2.34
CA HIS A 268 -3.66 -9.33 -2.03
C HIS A 268 -4.79 -9.61 -3.01
N ASN A 269 -4.46 -9.57 -4.28
CA ASN A 269 -5.28 -9.98 -5.41
C ASN A 269 -4.36 -10.22 -6.62
N PRO A 270 -4.79 -10.97 -7.66
CA PRO A 270 -3.91 -11.36 -8.77
C PRO A 270 -3.57 -10.22 -9.74
N VAL A 271 -4.33 -9.12 -9.76
CA VAL A 271 -4.25 -8.07 -10.79
C VAL A 271 -2.88 -7.40 -10.87
N PRO A 272 -2.25 -6.95 -9.75
CA PRO A 272 -0.98 -6.23 -9.83
C PRO A 272 0.13 -7.04 -10.48
N HIS A 273 0.24 -8.34 -10.11
CA HIS A 273 1.26 -9.21 -10.69
C HIS A 273 0.92 -9.62 -12.12
N ALA A 274 -0.32 -9.95 -12.42
CA ALA A 274 -0.74 -10.35 -13.77
C ALA A 274 -0.45 -9.26 -14.80
N LEU A 275 -0.79 -8.01 -14.51
CA LEU A 275 -0.50 -6.87 -15.38
C LEU A 275 1.01 -6.64 -15.55
N PHE A 276 1.77 -6.74 -14.46
CA PHE A 276 3.21 -6.54 -14.47
C PHE A 276 3.96 -7.65 -15.22
N ALA A 277 3.58 -8.92 -15.02
CA ALA A 277 4.25 -10.08 -15.56
C ALA A 277 3.93 -10.34 -17.06
N LEU A 278 2.74 -9.90 -17.52
CA LEU A 278 2.25 -10.21 -18.86
C LEU A 278 3.24 -9.85 -19.98
N PRO A 279 3.90 -8.67 -20.03
CA PRO A 279 4.88 -8.36 -21.06
C PRO A 279 6.06 -9.34 -21.10
N TRP A 280 6.51 -9.81 -19.94
CA TRP A 280 7.62 -10.77 -19.83
C TRP A 280 7.23 -12.14 -20.36
N ILE A 281 6.03 -12.63 -20.01
CA ILE A 281 5.50 -13.91 -20.49
C ILE A 281 5.30 -13.87 -22.00
N VAL A 282 4.67 -12.81 -22.52
CA VAL A 282 4.47 -12.61 -23.96
C VAL A 282 5.82 -12.48 -24.67
N GLY A 283 6.78 -11.76 -24.10
CA GLY A 283 8.15 -11.64 -24.64
C GLY A 283 8.83 -13.01 -24.78
N MET A 284 8.70 -13.88 -23.77
CA MET A 284 9.21 -15.26 -23.83
C MET A 284 8.48 -16.11 -24.90
N MET A 285 7.16 -15.93 -25.04
CA MET A 285 6.39 -16.63 -26.08
C MET A 285 6.80 -16.22 -27.51
N MET A 286 7.18 -14.97 -27.70
CA MET A 286 7.58 -14.46 -29.03
C MET A 286 8.99 -14.89 -29.40
N GLN A 287 9.88 -15.18 -28.47
CA GLN A 287 11.26 -15.58 -28.69
C GLN A 287 11.39 -17.10 -28.74
N ARG A 288 11.77 -17.65 -29.91
CA ARG A 288 11.84 -19.11 -30.13
C ARG A 288 12.77 -19.84 -29.16
N ASP A 289 13.90 -19.24 -28.85
CA ASP A 289 14.92 -19.76 -27.90
C ASP A 289 14.46 -19.73 -26.43
N GLN A 290 13.55 -18.84 -26.07
CA GLN A 290 13.03 -18.72 -24.71
C GLN A 290 11.77 -19.53 -24.43
N ARG A 291 11.05 -19.99 -25.47
CA ARG A 291 9.82 -20.79 -25.33
C ARG A 291 10.01 -22.05 -24.48
N ARG A 292 11.20 -22.66 -24.52
CA ARG A 292 11.53 -23.84 -23.69
C ARG A 292 11.44 -23.58 -22.18
N TYR A 293 11.47 -22.32 -21.74
CA TYR A 293 11.37 -21.93 -20.34
C TYR A 293 9.92 -21.66 -19.89
N LEU A 294 8.95 -21.63 -20.82
CA LEU A 294 7.54 -21.42 -20.47
C LEU A 294 6.97 -22.56 -19.62
N LEU A 295 7.30 -23.81 -19.92
CA LEU A 295 6.81 -24.94 -19.13
C LEU A 295 7.32 -24.89 -17.70
N PRO A 296 8.63 -24.73 -17.38
CA PRO A 296 9.09 -24.50 -16.03
C PRO A 296 8.41 -23.31 -15.33
N LEU A 297 8.22 -22.20 -16.05
CA LEU A 297 7.53 -21.02 -15.51
C LEU A 297 6.09 -21.35 -15.10
N ILE A 298 5.32 -22.01 -15.97
CA ILE A 298 3.93 -22.43 -15.69
C ILE A 298 3.88 -23.39 -14.50
N VAL A 299 4.77 -24.38 -14.46
CA VAL A 299 4.86 -25.32 -13.32
C VAL A 299 5.11 -24.56 -12.02
N GLY A 300 5.96 -23.53 -12.05
CA GLY A 300 6.20 -22.66 -10.89
C GLY A 300 4.95 -21.90 -10.43
N TYR A 301 4.03 -21.56 -11.32
CA TYR A 301 2.78 -20.87 -10.93
C TYR A 301 1.75 -21.80 -10.25
N LEU A 302 1.84 -23.11 -10.42
CA LEU A 302 0.81 -24.05 -9.91
C LEU A 302 0.59 -24.00 -8.39
N PRO A 303 1.62 -23.92 -7.52
CA PRO A 303 1.39 -23.93 -6.07
C PRO A 303 0.54 -22.75 -5.59
N GLY A 304 0.86 -21.53 -6.02
CA GLY A 304 0.09 -20.36 -5.62
C GLY A 304 -1.31 -20.32 -6.23
N ALA A 305 -1.47 -20.81 -7.48
CA ALA A 305 -2.78 -20.96 -8.09
C ALA A 305 -3.67 -21.94 -7.30
N ALA A 306 -3.10 -23.08 -6.88
CA ALA A 306 -3.81 -24.06 -6.06
C ALA A 306 -4.21 -23.50 -4.69
N ILE A 307 -3.27 -22.82 -3.99
CA ILE A 307 -3.55 -22.17 -2.71
C ILE A 307 -4.62 -21.08 -2.86
N GLY A 308 -4.51 -20.26 -3.90
CA GLY A 308 -5.47 -19.19 -4.17
C GLY A 308 -6.88 -19.71 -4.45
N LEU A 309 -6.98 -20.77 -5.25
CA LEU A 309 -8.27 -21.41 -5.53
C LEU A 309 -8.87 -22.04 -4.27
N ALA A 310 -8.07 -22.77 -3.49
CA ALA A 310 -8.50 -23.36 -2.23
C ALA A 310 -8.98 -22.26 -1.25
N TRP A 311 -8.25 -21.14 -1.17
CA TRP A 311 -8.64 -20.00 -0.32
C TRP A 311 -9.94 -19.36 -0.79
N LEU A 312 -10.14 -19.21 -2.09
CA LEU A 312 -11.38 -18.66 -2.65
C LEU A 312 -12.59 -19.53 -2.27
N VAL A 313 -12.48 -20.85 -2.44
CA VAL A 313 -13.54 -21.81 -2.04
C VAL A 313 -13.79 -21.70 -0.53
N PHE A 314 -12.74 -21.76 0.28
CA PHE A 314 -12.84 -21.67 1.74
C PHE A 314 -13.52 -20.35 2.20
N ARG A 315 -13.20 -19.23 1.58
CA ARG A 315 -13.81 -17.93 1.88
C ARG A 315 -15.30 -17.88 1.52
N THR A 316 -15.68 -18.44 0.37
CA THR A 316 -17.10 -18.47 -0.05
C THR A 316 -17.96 -19.33 0.87
N ASP A 317 -17.43 -20.43 1.40
CA ASP A 317 -18.12 -21.29 2.36
C ASP A 317 -18.38 -20.58 3.70
N LEU A 318 -17.58 -19.55 4.03
CA LEU A 318 -17.72 -18.82 5.30
C LEU A 318 -18.72 -17.67 5.23
N GLY A 319 -18.86 -16.98 4.10
CA GLY A 319 -19.48 -15.65 4.12
C GLY A 319 -20.57 -15.36 3.09
N SER A 320 -20.65 -16.12 2.01
CA SER A 320 -21.66 -15.84 0.98
C SER A 320 -22.37 -17.12 0.56
N GLY A 321 -23.66 -17.17 0.60
CA GLY A 321 -24.42 -18.29 0.01
C GLY A 321 -24.25 -18.43 -1.52
N ALA A 322 -23.36 -17.66 -2.14
CA ALA A 322 -23.02 -17.73 -3.56
C ALA A 322 -21.95 -18.81 -3.79
N GLN A 323 -22.28 -19.82 -4.57
CA GLN A 323 -21.38 -20.96 -4.84
C GLN A 323 -20.76 -20.87 -6.25
N GLY A 324 -19.46 -21.17 -6.35
CA GLY A 324 -18.79 -21.43 -7.61
C GLY A 324 -18.49 -20.21 -8.51
N LEU A 325 -18.63 -20.39 -9.83
CA LEU A 325 -18.31 -19.38 -10.87
C LEU A 325 -19.12 -18.08 -10.76
N SER A 326 -20.33 -18.14 -10.16
CA SER A 326 -21.17 -16.94 -9.93
C SER A 326 -20.49 -15.96 -8.98
N ALA A 327 -19.85 -16.42 -7.92
CA ALA A 327 -19.11 -15.57 -6.99
C ALA A 327 -17.91 -14.87 -7.66
N VAL A 328 -17.19 -15.56 -8.55
CA VAL A 328 -16.07 -14.95 -9.31
C VAL A 328 -16.60 -13.86 -10.25
N ARG A 329 -17.71 -14.10 -10.91
CA ARG A 329 -18.34 -13.12 -11.80
C ARG A 329 -18.83 -11.90 -11.03
N GLU A 330 -19.50 -12.10 -9.91
CA GLU A 330 -20.02 -11.04 -9.05
C GLU A 330 -18.86 -10.13 -8.54
N VAL A 331 -17.74 -10.74 -8.12
CA VAL A 331 -16.52 -9.99 -7.74
C VAL A 331 -15.98 -9.22 -8.93
N ALA A 332 -15.88 -9.82 -10.12
CA ALA A 332 -15.38 -9.16 -11.30
C ALA A 332 -16.27 -7.96 -11.72
N ASP A 333 -17.59 -8.16 -11.74
CA ASP A 333 -18.56 -7.11 -12.08
C ASP A 333 -18.59 -5.98 -11.03
N GLY A 334 -18.26 -6.30 -9.77
CA GLY A 334 -18.11 -5.33 -8.68
C GLY A 334 -16.84 -4.48 -8.77
N VAL A 335 -15.74 -5.04 -9.31
CA VAL A 335 -14.42 -4.39 -9.33
C VAL A 335 -14.16 -3.63 -10.62
N PHE A 336 -14.56 -4.17 -11.77
CA PHE A 336 -14.22 -3.61 -13.08
C PHE A 336 -15.37 -2.78 -13.67
N ALA A 337 -15.00 -1.67 -14.32
CA ALA A 337 -15.90 -0.81 -15.08
C ALA A 337 -15.21 -0.26 -16.32
N TRP A 338 -15.98 0.07 -17.35
CA TRP A 338 -15.48 0.86 -18.46
C TRP A 338 -15.18 2.28 -17.97
N PRO A 339 -14.06 2.90 -18.41
CA PRO A 339 -13.69 4.24 -18.02
C PRO A 339 -14.76 5.26 -18.43
N ASP A 340 -15.39 5.88 -17.47
CA ASP A 340 -16.24 7.06 -17.62
C ASP A 340 -15.48 8.33 -17.17
N ALA A 341 -16.13 9.49 -17.25
CA ALA A 341 -15.51 10.76 -16.89
C ALA A 341 -15.08 10.81 -15.41
N ALA A 342 -15.88 10.19 -14.51
CA ALA A 342 -15.55 10.16 -13.08
C ALA A 342 -14.32 9.29 -12.82
N LEU A 343 -14.26 8.11 -13.43
CA LEU A 343 -13.10 7.21 -13.31
C LEU A 343 -11.84 7.81 -13.93
N LEU A 344 -11.95 8.48 -15.09
CA LEU A 344 -10.82 9.20 -15.69
C LEU A 344 -10.31 10.33 -14.81
N ASN A 345 -11.21 11.06 -14.15
CA ASN A 345 -10.81 12.10 -13.19
C ASN A 345 -10.09 11.50 -11.96
N MET A 346 -10.58 10.38 -11.42
CA MET A 346 -9.86 9.64 -10.36
C MET A 346 -8.45 9.22 -10.79
N ARG A 347 -8.25 8.79 -12.05
CA ARG A 347 -6.93 8.41 -12.56
C ARG A 347 -6.03 9.62 -12.85
N ALA A 348 -6.61 10.76 -13.23
CA ALA A 348 -5.87 12.01 -13.31
C ALA A 348 -5.35 12.42 -11.91
N ALA A 349 -6.18 12.34 -10.88
CA ALA A 349 -5.75 12.54 -9.49
C ALA A 349 -4.63 11.57 -9.08
N ALA A 350 -4.73 10.30 -9.50
CA ALA A 350 -3.70 9.30 -9.26
C ALA A 350 -2.35 9.65 -9.92
N LEU A 351 -2.36 10.16 -11.16
CA LEU A 351 -1.14 10.63 -11.85
C LEU A 351 -0.48 11.78 -11.10
N VAL A 352 -1.29 12.76 -10.67
CA VAL A 352 -0.81 13.89 -9.87
C VAL A 352 -0.21 13.39 -8.55
N LYS A 353 -0.89 12.47 -7.87
CA LYS A 353 -0.42 11.85 -6.63
C LYS A 353 0.89 11.08 -6.86
N MET A 354 1.02 10.34 -7.96
CA MET A 354 2.28 9.68 -8.33
C MET A 354 3.43 10.69 -8.49
N TRP A 355 3.19 11.81 -9.16
CA TRP A 355 4.21 12.86 -9.34
C TRP A 355 4.66 13.45 -8.01
N VAL A 356 3.72 13.79 -7.15
CA VAL A 356 3.97 14.47 -5.87
C VAL A 356 4.68 13.56 -4.85
N TRP A 357 4.38 12.25 -4.88
CA TRP A 357 5.00 11.27 -3.98
C TRP A 357 6.27 10.63 -4.54
N ALA A 358 6.57 10.87 -5.81
CA ALA A 358 7.85 10.55 -6.39
C ALA A 358 8.89 11.64 -6.08
N LEU A 359 10.11 11.38 -6.48
CA LEU A 359 11.09 12.42 -6.69
C LEU A 359 10.63 13.30 -7.85
N PRO A 360 10.65 14.65 -7.75
CA PRO A 360 10.37 15.52 -8.88
C PRO A 360 11.21 15.17 -10.11
N CYS A 361 10.58 15.11 -11.27
CA CYS A 361 11.16 14.73 -12.56
C CYS A 361 11.54 13.25 -12.72
N LEU A 362 11.30 12.38 -11.74
CA LEU A 362 11.68 10.96 -11.83
C LEU A 362 11.08 10.27 -13.08
N PHE A 363 9.81 10.53 -13.39
CA PHE A 363 9.14 9.98 -14.57
C PHE A 363 9.74 10.52 -15.88
N ILE A 364 10.21 11.77 -15.89
CA ILE A 364 10.92 12.34 -17.05
C ILE A 364 12.25 11.61 -17.24
N PHE A 365 13.00 11.35 -16.17
CA PHE A 365 14.24 10.58 -16.25
C PHE A 365 13.98 9.14 -16.69
N ALA A 366 12.92 8.50 -16.21
CA ALA A 366 12.53 7.17 -16.66
C ALA A 366 12.21 7.14 -18.18
N LEU A 367 11.48 8.14 -18.67
CA LEU A 367 11.21 8.29 -20.10
C LEU A 367 12.51 8.48 -20.89
N LEU A 368 13.43 9.33 -20.42
CA LEU A 368 14.74 9.52 -21.06
C LEU A 368 15.53 8.20 -21.09
N GLY A 369 15.51 7.41 -20.02
CA GLY A 369 16.15 6.10 -19.97
C GLY A 369 15.58 5.12 -21.00
N ARG A 370 14.25 5.11 -21.14
CA ARG A 370 13.57 4.33 -22.17
C ARG A 370 13.99 4.78 -23.58
N LEU A 371 14.09 6.07 -23.83
CA LEU A 371 14.47 6.61 -25.14
C LEU A 371 15.95 6.41 -25.44
N SER A 372 16.84 6.47 -24.45
CA SER A 372 18.28 6.23 -24.63
C SER A 372 18.59 4.75 -24.90
N HIS A 373 17.78 3.83 -24.37
CA HIS A 373 17.94 2.38 -24.48
C HIS A 373 16.78 1.73 -25.25
N ARG A 374 16.27 2.42 -26.30
CA ARG A 374 15.08 2.00 -27.04
C ARG A 374 15.19 0.59 -27.63
N ASP A 375 16.40 0.16 -28.00
CA ASP A 375 16.68 -1.13 -28.62
C ASP A 375 16.91 -2.24 -27.58
N ASN A 376 17.08 -1.89 -26.30
CA ASN A 376 17.21 -2.85 -25.22
C ASN A 376 15.85 -3.46 -24.87
N GLN A 377 15.73 -4.77 -25.07
CA GLN A 377 14.49 -5.51 -24.84
C GLN A 377 14.05 -5.46 -23.37
N GLN A 378 14.97 -5.58 -22.42
CA GLN A 378 14.66 -5.61 -20.99
C GLN A 378 14.11 -4.27 -20.52
N VAL A 379 14.69 -3.15 -21.00
CA VAL A 379 14.17 -1.80 -20.80
C VAL A 379 12.76 -1.64 -21.39
N ARG A 380 12.52 -2.22 -22.58
CA ARG A 380 11.19 -2.21 -23.19
C ARG A 380 10.17 -2.98 -22.37
N LEU A 381 10.52 -4.19 -21.90
CA LEU A 381 9.61 -5.02 -21.09
C LEU A 381 9.29 -4.36 -19.74
N LEU A 382 10.27 -3.77 -19.05
CA LEU A 382 10.05 -3.00 -17.82
C LEU A 382 9.11 -1.81 -18.05
N THR A 383 9.32 -1.09 -19.17
CA THR A 383 8.43 0.03 -19.53
C THR A 383 7.00 -0.46 -19.78
N GLN A 384 6.86 -1.55 -20.53
CA GLN A 384 5.55 -2.15 -20.80
C GLN A 384 4.86 -2.64 -19.54
N SER A 385 5.60 -3.23 -18.58
CA SER A 385 5.07 -3.63 -17.27
C SER A 385 4.53 -2.44 -16.49
N ALA A 386 5.27 -1.33 -16.42
CA ALA A 386 4.83 -0.11 -15.75
C ALA A 386 3.59 0.50 -16.42
N VAL A 387 3.62 0.63 -17.76
CA VAL A 387 2.50 1.20 -18.51
C VAL A 387 1.26 0.31 -18.43
N LEU A 388 1.41 -1.01 -18.56
CA LEU A 388 0.27 -1.93 -18.50
C LEU A 388 -0.33 -2.00 -17.10
N THR A 389 0.50 -1.94 -16.04
CA THR A 389 0.00 -1.86 -14.67
C THR A 389 -0.85 -0.61 -14.48
N PHE A 390 -0.37 0.57 -14.90
CA PHE A 390 -1.17 1.79 -14.80
C PHE A 390 -2.45 1.72 -15.65
N ALA A 391 -2.34 1.27 -16.90
CA ALA A 391 -3.48 1.17 -17.83
C ALA A 391 -4.54 0.18 -17.34
N GLY A 392 -4.14 -0.94 -16.73
CA GLY A 392 -5.09 -1.91 -16.18
C GLY A 392 -5.96 -1.31 -15.05
N TYR A 393 -5.37 -0.43 -14.26
CA TYR A 393 -6.14 0.26 -13.21
C TYR A 393 -7.08 1.36 -13.75
N LEU A 394 -7.02 1.74 -15.04
CA LEU A 394 -8.06 2.57 -15.65
C LEU A 394 -9.45 1.92 -15.62
N PHE A 395 -9.51 0.60 -15.49
CA PHE A 395 -10.75 -0.17 -15.48
C PHE A 395 -11.22 -0.54 -14.07
N VAL A 396 -10.53 -0.16 -13.01
CA VAL A 396 -10.94 -0.43 -11.62
C VAL A 396 -11.89 0.68 -11.16
N ARG A 397 -13.07 0.29 -10.69
CA ARG A 397 -14.23 1.18 -10.42
C ARG A 397 -14.00 2.23 -9.34
N PHE A 398 -13.14 1.98 -8.35
CA PHE A 398 -12.99 2.83 -7.16
C PHE A 398 -11.61 3.50 -7.09
N ASP A 399 -11.51 4.54 -6.26
CA ASP A 399 -10.24 5.09 -5.85
C ASP A 399 -9.51 4.15 -4.87
N GLN A 400 -8.27 4.51 -4.52
CA GLN A 400 -7.49 3.68 -3.58
C GLN A 400 -7.90 3.85 -2.11
N GLY A 401 -8.81 4.78 -1.78
CA GLY A 401 -9.14 5.14 -0.40
C GLY A 401 -7.93 5.68 0.37
N HIS A 402 -7.64 5.10 1.51
CA HIS A 402 -6.41 5.36 2.26
C HIS A 402 -5.16 5.01 1.47
N GLY A 403 -4.01 5.53 1.91
CA GLY A 403 -2.69 5.17 1.41
C GLY A 403 -1.91 6.34 0.83
N TRP A 404 -0.61 6.15 0.85
CA TRP A 404 0.40 7.14 0.53
C TRP A 404 0.91 6.93 -0.90
N GLY A 405 1.19 7.99 -1.63
CA GLY A 405 1.46 7.84 -3.04
C GLY A 405 0.26 7.27 -3.80
N TYR A 406 0.48 6.68 -4.96
CA TYR A 406 -0.55 5.92 -5.67
C TYR A 406 -0.28 4.41 -5.53
N ARG A 407 -0.83 3.82 -4.47
CA ARG A 407 -0.55 2.44 -4.04
C ARG A 407 -0.91 1.38 -5.09
N TYR A 408 -1.91 1.62 -5.95
CA TYR A 408 -2.25 0.70 -7.03
C TYR A 408 -1.12 0.51 -8.06
N PHE A 409 -0.29 1.54 -8.25
CA PHE A 409 0.87 1.46 -9.13
C PHE A 409 2.11 0.92 -8.43
N HIS A 410 2.13 0.86 -7.11
CA HIS A 410 3.34 0.56 -6.34
C HIS A 410 3.98 -0.78 -6.70
N SER A 411 3.19 -1.78 -7.09
CA SER A 411 3.70 -3.07 -7.59
C SER A 411 4.65 -2.97 -8.79
N ALA A 412 4.55 -1.90 -9.58
CA ALA A 412 5.41 -1.60 -10.74
C ALA A 412 6.42 -0.48 -10.45
N TRP A 413 6.38 0.12 -9.26
CA TRP A 413 7.20 1.29 -8.90
C TRP A 413 8.69 1.10 -9.19
N GLY A 414 9.24 -0.08 -8.90
CA GLY A 414 10.66 -0.38 -9.10
C GLY A 414 11.17 -0.23 -10.53
N ALA A 415 10.29 -0.32 -11.53
CA ALA A 415 10.66 -0.07 -12.91
C ALA A 415 11.09 1.39 -13.15
N ILE A 416 10.49 2.34 -12.41
CA ILE A 416 10.71 3.77 -12.63
C ILE A 416 12.14 4.21 -12.26
N PRO A 417 12.67 3.93 -11.03
CA PRO A 417 14.06 4.26 -10.71
C PRO A 417 15.08 3.47 -11.54
N ILE A 418 14.79 2.22 -11.95
CA ILE A 418 15.65 1.46 -12.86
C ILE A 418 15.76 2.18 -14.21
N LEU A 419 14.64 2.53 -14.83
CA LEU A 419 14.62 3.27 -16.10
C LEU A 419 15.30 4.64 -15.96
N ALA A 420 15.08 5.34 -14.86
CA ALA A 420 15.73 6.62 -14.59
C ALA A 420 17.25 6.45 -14.40
N GLY A 421 17.70 5.38 -13.76
CA GLY A 421 19.11 5.01 -13.67
C GLY A 421 19.72 4.76 -15.05
N CYS A 422 19.02 4.07 -15.94
CA CYS A 422 19.44 3.90 -17.35
C CYS A 422 19.62 5.25 -18.05
N ALA A 423 18.81 6.27 -17.74
CA ALA A 423 19.01 7.62 -18.28
C ALA A 423 20.33 8.27 -17.85
N MET A 424 20.91 7.84 -16.75
CA MET A 424 22.15 8.37 -16.18
C MET A 424 23.39 7.53 -16.52
N ALA A 425 23.23 6.42 -17.26
CA ALA A 425 24.33 5.65 -17.80
C ALA A 425 25.10 6.47 -18.85
N ASP A 426 26.42 6.28 -18.92
CA ASP A 426 27.33 6.87 -19.92
C ASP A 426 27.20 8.38 -20.14
N ARG A 427 26.79 9.12 -19.11
CA ARG A 427 26.64 10.56 -19.20
C ARG A 427 28.00 11.27 -19.16
N SER A 428 28.36 11.86 -20.31
CA SER A 428 29.54 12.68 -20.49
C SER A 428 29.50 13.98 -19.68
N GLU A 429 30.64 14.64 -19.51
CA GLU A 429 30.73 15.97 -18.87
C GLU A 429 29.79 17.01 -19.48
N ALA A 430 29.45 16.89 -20.77
CA ALA A 430 28.50 17.77 -21.44
C ALA A 430 27.07 17.70 -20.85
N GLN A 431 26.75 16.67 -20.06
CA GLN A 431 25.46 16.49 -19.38
C GLN A 431 25.52 16.76 -17.87
N GLN A 432 26.63 17.31 -17.38
CA GLN A 432 26.85 17.63 -15.95
C GLN A 432 25.72 18.49 -15.35
N ARG A 433 25.08 19.35 -16.14
CA ARG A 433 23.95 20.16 -15.66
C ARG A 433 22.71 19.32 -15.35
N LEU A 434 22.42 18.31 -16.17
CA LEU A 434 21.29 17.40 -15.93
C LEU A 434 21.55 16.52 -14.70
N VAL A 435 22.80 16.04 -14.57
CA VAL A 435 23.25 15.28 -13.38
C VAL A 435 23.14 16.13 -12.12
N SER A 436 23.59 17.41 -12.21
CA SER A 436 23.49 18.35 -11.08
C SER A 436 22.05 18.59 -10.65
N PHE A 437 21.16 18.78 -11.62
CA PHE A 437 19.73 18.98 -11.38
C PHE A 437 19.09 17.73 -10.76
N ALA A 438 19.31 16.56 -11.34
CA ALA A 438 18.75 15.28 -10.85
C ALA A 438 19.20 14.98 -9.41
N GLY A 439 20.50 15.16 -9.13
CA GLY A 439 21.05 14.94 -7.81
C GLY A 439 20.58 15.96 -6.78
N ALA A 440 20.53 17.25 -7.15
CA ALA A 440 20.00 18.29 -6.27
C ALA A 440 18.51 18.04 -5.95
N ALA A 441 17.70 17.68 -6.96
CA ALA A 441 16.31 17.34 -6.76
C ALA A 441 16.16 16.13 -5.81
N ALA A 442 16.99 15.08 -5.99
CA ALA A 442 16.97 13.91 -5.13
C ALA A 442 17.36 14.24 -3.68
N ILE A 443 18.42 15.00 -3.47
CA ILE A 443 18.86 15.41 -2.14
C ILE A 443 17.81 16.30 -1.47
N LEU A 444 17.29 17.31 -2.15
CA LEU A 444 16.26 18.19 -1.60
C LEU A 444 14.98 17.42 -1.29
N ASN A 445 14.60 16.45 -2.13
CA ASN A 445 13.44 15.59 -1.83
C ASN A 445 13.67 14.76 -0.57
N LEU A 446 14.86 14.18 -0.44
CA LEU A 446 15.24 13.35 0.70
C LEU A 446 15.26 14.12 2.03
N ILE A 447 15.74 15.39 2.03
CA ILE A 447 15.93 16.16 3.26
C ILE A 447 14.81 17.16 3.57
N VAL A 448 13.90 17.43 2.61
CA VAL A 448 12.81 18.41 2.80
C VAL A 448 11.45 17.76 2.58
N VAL A 449 11.18 17.23 1.37
CA VAL A 449 9.83 16.75 1.03
C VAL A 449 9.49 15.47 1.77
N MET A 450 10.37 14.51 1.76
CA MET A 450 10.12 13.22 2.41
C MET A 450 9.94 13.34 3.93
N PRO A 451 10.77 14.07 4.69
CA PRO A 451 10.48 14.33 6.11
C PRO A 451 9.15 15.04 6.34
N PHE A 452 8.77 15.96 5.46
CA PHE A 452 7.46 16.61 5.52
C PHE A 452 6.32 15.63 5.24
N GLN A 453 6.46 14.74 4.26
CA GLN A 453 5.49 13.67 4.00
C GLN A 453 5.36 12.71 5.18
N LEU A 454 6.48 12.31 5.79
CA LEU A 454 6.49 11.46 6.99
C LEU A 454 5.83 12.15 8.20
N TYR A 455 6.08 13.45 8.37
CA TYR A 455 5.37 14.26 9.36
C TYR A 455 3.86 14.25 9.14
N GLN A 456 3.40 14.45 7.90
CA GLN A 456 1.97 14.42 7.56
C GLN A 456 1.34 13.04 7.84
N ILE A 457 2.07 11.95 7.56
CA ILE A 457 1.63 10.58 7.89
C ILE A 457 1.46 10.44 9.41
N SER A 458 2.47 10.82 10.18
CA SER A 458 2.42 10.76 11.64
C SER A 458 1.31 11.64 12.21
N GLU A 459 1.11 12.84 11.65
CA GLU A 459 0.05 13.76 12.07
C GLU A 459 -1.34 13.14 11.91
N ILE A 460 -1.66 12.59 10.73
CA ILE A 460 -3.00 12.02 10.48
C ILE A 460 -3.25 10.77 11.34
N ILE A 461 -2.26 9.90 11.51
CA ILE A 461 -2.41 8.70 12.34
C ILE A 461 -2.55 9.10 13.81
N SER A 462 -1.75 10.04 14.30
CA SER A 462 -1.85 10.56 15.66
C SER A 462 -3.21 11.20 15.94
N GLN A 463 -3.72 12.01 15.00
CA GLN A 463 -5.06 12.62 15.12
C GLN A 463 -6.17 11.57 15.08
N HIS A 464 -5.99 10.50 14.30
CA HIS A 464 -6.93 9.38 14.27
C HIS A 464 -6.94 8.66 15.61
N LEU A 465 -5.79 8.28 16.15
CA LEU A 465 -5.65 7.61 17.43
C LEU A 465 -6.14 8.49 18.60
N ALA A 466 -5.93 9.80 18.56
CA ALA A 466 -6.39 10.74 19.57
C ALA A 466 -7.94 10.88 19.65
N GLN A 467 -8.68 10.28 18.72
CA GLN A 467 -10.13 10.20 18.83
C GLN A 467 -10.60 9.24 19.93
N LEU A 468 -9.76 8.26 20.32
CA LEU A 468 -10.03 7.42 21.49
C LEU A 468 -9.70 8.16 22.78
N PRO A 469 -10.53 8.02 23.83
CA PRO A 469 -10.19 8.53 25.13
C PRO A 469 -8.94 7.83 25.69
N ALA A 470 -8.10 8.57 26.39
CA ALA A 470 -6.95 7.99 27.06
C ALA A 470 -7.38 6.95 28.11
N PRO A 471 -6.77 5.76 28.17
CA PRO A 471 -7.10 4.74 29.17
C PRO A 471 -6.78 5.28 30.56
N GLN A 472 -7.75 5.19 31.48
CA GLN A 472 -7.52 5.61 32.88
C GLN A 472 -6.73 4.57 33.68
N ARG A 473 -6.72 3.31 33.23
CA ARG A 473 -5.91 2.23 33.81
C ARG A 473 -5.29 1.39 32.70
N PRO A 474 -4.10 0.85 32.90
CA PRO A 474 -3.48 -0.07 31.96
C PRO A 474 -4.32 -1.37 31.81
N GLY A 475 -4.97 -1.53 30.67
CA GLY A 475 -5.76 -2.71 30.31
C GLY A 475 -7.13 -2.81 31.02
N ASN A 476 -7.96 -3.72 30.53
CA ASN A 476 -9.35 -3.98 30.97
C ASN A 476 -10.34 -2.84 30.69
N ASN A 477 -10.07 -2.02 29.68
CA ASN A 477 -11.01 -1.02 29.20
C ASN A 477 -11.91 -1.60 28.12
N VAL A 478 -13.17 -1.17 28.07
CA VAL A 478 -14.11 -1.49 26.99
C VAL A 478 -14.54 -0.18 26.36
N TYR A 479 -14.21 -0.02 25.09
CA TYR A 479 -14.52 1.16 24.30
C TYR A 479 -15.66 0.83 23.34
N PHE A 480 -16.74 1.61 23.38
CA PHE A 480 -17.78 1.54 22.39
C PHE A 480 -17.55 2.62 21.35
N ILE A 481 -17.23 2.19 20.13
CA ILE A 481 -16.94 3.07 19.01
C ILE A 481 -18.19 3.21 18.17
N HIS A 482 -18.79 4.41 18.16
CA HIS A 482 -19.91 4.70 17.30
C HIS A 482 -19.39 4.93 15.87
N PRO A 483 -19.79 4.13 14.85
CA PRO A 483 -19.23 4.21 13.49
C PRO A 483 -19.33 5.59 12.82
N ARG A 484 -20.23 6.45 13.33
CA ARG A 484 -20.41 7.83 12.88
C ARG A 484 -19.95 8.88 13.89
N GLY A 485 -19.30 8.47 14.97
CA GLY A 485 -18.87 9.35 16.07
C GLY A 485 -17.71 10.29 15.73
N GLY A 486 -17.03 10.07 14.59
CA GLY A 486 -15.90 10.87 14.13
C GLY A 486 -15.51 10.50 12.71
N PHE A 487 -14.50 11.21 12.18
CA PHE A 487 -13.99 10.95 10.85
C PHE A 487 -13.20 9.64 10.81
N TYR A 488 -13.67 8.66 10.04
CA TYR A 488 -13.07 7.33 9.89
C TYR A 488 -12.90 6.54 11.18
N VAL A 489 -13.65 6.89 12.22
CA VAL A 489 -13.54 6.28 13.54
C VAL A 489 -13.93 4.79 13.54
N ALA A 490 -14.75 4.36 12.60
CA ALA A 490 -15.11 2.94 12.41
C ALA A 490 -13.88 2.03 12.18
N ASP A 491 -12.83 2.55 11.52
CA ASP A 491 -11.58 1.81 11.26
C ASP A 491 -10.80 1.52 12.55
N MET A 492 -11.16 2.15 13.68
CA MET A 492 -10.58 1.87 15.00
C MET A 492 -11.12 0.60 15.65
N VAL A 493 -12.22 0.04 15.14
CA VAL A 493 -12.74 -1.25 15.64
C VAL A 493 -11.85 -2.38 15.13
N GLN A 494 -10.66 -2.47 15.72
CA GLN A 494 -9.65 -3.46 15.43
C GLN A 494 -9.50 -4.37 16.66
N ILE A 495 -9.87 -5.62 16.53
CA ILE A 495 -9.80 -6.64 17.58
C ILE A 495 -8.64 -7.61 17.34
N ASP A 496 -8.08 -8.16 18.40
CA ASP A 496 -7.26 -9.37 18.28
C ASP A 496 -8.16 -10.56 17.89
N PRO A 497 -7.89 -11.25 16.75
CA PRO A 497 -8.71 -12.39 16.33
C PRO A 497 -8.77 -13.53 17.34
N LEU A 498 -7.82 -13.58 18.28
CA LEU A 498 -7.76 -14.57 19.34
C LEU A 498 -8.27 -14.02 20.68
N LEU A 499 -8.75 -12.77 20.70
CA LEU A 499 -9.34 -12.10 21.84
C LEU A 499 -8.42 -12.10 23.09
N ARG A 500 -7.12 -11.91 22.90
CA ARG A 500 -6.10 -11.91 23.96
C ARG A 500 -5.83 -10.54 24.55
N GLU A 501 -6.26 -9.48 23.86
CA GLU A 501 -6.06 -8.09 24.30
C GLU A 501 -6.93 -7.80 25.51
N ARG A 502 -6.41 -6.96 26.41
CA ARG A 502 -7.13 -6.57 27.63
C ARG A 502 -8.13 -5.45 27.38
N ASP A 503 -7.79 -4.54 26.47
CA ASP A 503 -8.69 -3.49 26.02
C ASP A 503 -9.51 -4.00 24.85
N LEU A 504 -10.83 -3.74 24.88
CA LEU A 504 -11.76 -4.18 23.85
C LEU A 504 -12.34 -2.98 23.13
N LEU A 505 -12.22 -2.98 21.81
CA LEU A 505 -12.82 -2.00 20.92
C LEU A 505 -14.09 -2.63 20.32
N LEU A 506 -15.25 -2.17 20.73
CA LEU A 506 -16.54 -2.71 20.32
C LEU A 506 -17.31 -1.68 19.48
N VAL A 507 -18.13 -2.16 18.58
CA VAL A 507 -19.08 -1.33 17.85
C VAL A 507 -20.16 -0.85 18.80
N SER A 508 -20.40 0.45 18.89
CA SER A 508 -21.51 1.01 19.64
C SER A 508 -22.84 0.79 18.92
N HIS A 509 -23.83 0.33 19.66
CA HIS A 509 -25.23 0.24 19.23
C HIS A 509 -26.12 1.31 19.88
N GLY A 510 -25.49 2.30 20.51
CA GLY A 510 -26.15 3.39 21.21
C GLY A 510 -26.08 3.24 22.73
N ALA A 511 -26.18 4.37 23.42
CA ALA A 511 -25.90 4.50 24.85
C ALA A 511 -26.65 3.48 25.72
N GLU A 512 -27.92 3.21 25.41
CA GLU A 512 -28.79 2.33 26.19
C GLU A 512 -28.36 0.85 26.00
N LEU A 513 -28.16 0.43 24.74
CA LEU A 513 -27.76 -0.94 24.42
C LEU A 513 -26.34 -1.24 24.93
N ASP A 514 -25.41 -0.31 24.77
CA ASP A 514 -24.03 -0.43 25.26
C ASP A 514 -24.01 -0.58 26.78
N ALA A 515 -24.82 0.23 27.50
CA ALA A 515 -24.94 0.13 28.95
C ALA A 515 -25.60 -1.18 29.40
N GLN A 516 -26.60 -1.67 28.65
CA GLN A 516 -27.23 -2.96 28.95
C GLN A 516 -26.24 -4.10 28.72
N PHE A 517 -25.48 -4.08 27.62
CA PHE A 517 -24.44 -5.05 27.32
C PHE A 517 -23.40 -5.15 28.44
N ILE A 518 -22.92 -4.00 28.94
CA ILE A 518 -21.98 -3.96 30.07
C ILE A 518 -22.60 -4.54 31.34
N ARG A 519 -23.83 -4.16 31.68
CA ARG A 519 -24.50 -4.71 32.89
C ARG A 519 -24.65 -6.23 32.87
N GLN A 520 -24.86 -6.79 31.68
CA GLN A 520 -25.02 -8.23 31.50
C GLN A 520 -23.69 -8.99 31.55
N ASN A 521 -22.64 -8.42 31.00
CA ASN A 521 -21.36 -9.12 30.78
C ASN A 521 -20.29 -8.71 31.81
N TRP A 522 -20.32 -7.45 32.29
CA TRP A 522 -19.39 -6.92 33.30
C TRP A 522 -20.12 -6.11 34.36
N PRO A 523 -20.88 -6.74 35.24
CA PRO A 523 -21.70 -6.03 36.24
C PRO A 523 -20.91 -5.13 37.19
N GLY A 524 -19.59 -5.34 37.31
CA GLY A 524 -18.69 -4.49 38.11
C GLY A 524 -17.97 -3.39 37.31
N ALA A 525 -18.28 -3.20 36.01
CA ALA A 525 -17.63 -2.19 35.21
C ALA A 525 -18.08 -0.77 35.58
N VAL A 526 -17.14 0.17 35.58
CA VAL A 526 -17.39 1.59 35.87
C VAL A 526 -17.40 2.36 34.56
N LYS A 527 -18.48 3.12 34.33
CA LYS A 527 -18.57 4.04 33.19
C LYS A 527 -17.62 5.22 33.38
N ILE A 528 -16.83 5.50 32.35
CA ILE A 528 -15.96 6.67 32.35
C ILE A 528 -16.61 7.74 31.46
N ALA A 529 -16.65 8.97 31.96
CA ALA A 529 -17.18 10.10 31.22
C ALA A 529 -16.32 10.34 29.95
N SER A 530 -16.98 10.45 28.81
CA SER A 530 -16.36 10.88 27.54
C SER A 530 -16.79 12.31 27.27
N GLU A 531 -15.87 13.12 26.73
CA GLU A 531 -16.18 14.46 26.25
C GLU A 531 -17.04 14.43 24.97
N ARG A 532 -17.10 13.29 24.28
CA ARG A 532 -17.91 13.08 23.09
C ARG A 532 -19.20 12.38 23.46
N ALA A 533 -20.33 13.01 23.17
CA ALA A 533 -21.67 12.48 23.47
C ALA A 533 -21.98 11.12 22.81
N ALA A 534 -21.20 10.73 21.78
CA ALA A 534 -21.35 9.47 21.05
C ALA A 534 -20.49 8.32 21.61
N ASP A 535 -19.48 8.63 22.44
CA ASP A 535 -18.52 7.64 22.92
C ASP A 535 -18.91 7.20 24.34
N GLN A 536 -19.04 5.90 24.54
CA GLN A 536 -19.21 5.31 25.85
C GLN A 536 -18.10 4.31 26.08
N TRP A 537 -17.42 4.37 27.21
CA TRP A 537 -16.43 3.41 27.58
C TRP A 537 -16.46 3.09 29.07
N TYR A 538 -16.01 1.91 29.39
CA TYR A 538 -16.13 1.31 30.69
C TYR A 538 -14.82 0.64 31.09
N LEU A 539 -14.53 0.64 32.38
CA LEU A 539 -13.48 -0.20 32.94
C LEU A 539 -14.08 -1.57 33.26
N GLY A 540 -13.59 -2.60 32.59
CA GLY A 540 -13.94 -3.98 32.87
C GLY A 540 -13.25 -4.52 34.12
N PRO A 541 -13.78 -5.58 34.75
CA PRO A 541 -13.10 -6.31 35.84
C PRO A 541 -11.77 -6.88 35.36
N GLN A 542 -10.77 -6.90 36.25
CA GLN A 542 -9.39 -7.29 35.90
C GLN A 542 -9.23 -8.66 35.25
N ASP A 543 -10.16 -9.60 35.51
CA ASP A 543 -10.06 -10.99 35.08
C ASP A 543 -10.97 -11.36 33.91
N GLN A 544 -11.81 -10.45 33.41
CA GLN A 544 -12.74 -10.72 32.33
C GLN A 544 -12.39 -9.87 31.11
N ARG A 545 -11.99 -10.54 30.02
CA ARG A 545 -11.66 -9.90 28.73
C ARG A 545 -12.86 -9.82 27.80
N LEU A 546 -13.71 -10.82 27.84
CA LEU A 546 -14.95 -10.93 27.07
C LEU A 546 -16.00 -11.68 27.87
N PRO A 547 -17.29 -11.52 27.52
CA PRO A 547 -18.37 -12.31 28.10
C PRO A 547 -18.06 -13.81 27.97
N ILE A 548 -18.31 -14.55 29.04
CA ILE A 548 -18.11 -16.01 29.03
C ILE A 548 -19.04 -16.62 27.97
N PRO A 549 -18.52 -17.44 27.03
CA PRO A 549 -19.36 -18.12 26.06
C PRO A 549 -20.44 -18.95 26.79
N GLY A 550 -21.69 -18.78 26.41
CA GLY A 550 -22.84 -19.53 26.99
C GLY A 550 -23.75 -18.73 27.92
N LYS A 551 -23.42 -17.50 28.31
CA LYS A 551 -24.46 -16.58 28.80
C LYS A 551 -25.22 -16.05 27.59
N GLU A 552 -26.45 -16.51 27.39
CA GLU A 552 -27.34 -15.97 26.39
C GLU A 552 -27.50 -14.45 26.61
N VAL A 553 -26.87 -13.68 25.72
CA VAL A 553 -27.29 -12.29 25.52
C VAL A 553 -28.68 -12.39 24.95
N GLN A 554 -29.69 -12.08 25.75
CA GLN A 554 -31.09 -12.22 25.31
C GLN A 554 -31.26 -11.48 23.99
N ARG A 555 -31.68 -12.22 22.94
CA ARG A 555 -31.86 -11.78 21.55
C ARG A 555 -33.00 -10.75 21.37
N HIS A 556 -33.16 -9.81 22.28
CA HIS A 556 -34.16 -8.75 22.17
C HIS A 556 -33.63 -7.48 21.51
N PHE A 557 -32.42 -7.53 20.94
CA PHE A 557 -31.86 -6.41 20.20
C PHE A 557 -32.42 -6.41 18.78
N VAL A 558 -33.50 -5.68 18.56
CA VAL A 558 -33.93 -5.31 17.22
C VAL A 558 -32.92 -4.29 16.71
N PHE A 559 -31.91 -4.76 15.99
CA PHE A 559 -31.02 -3.89 15.24
C PHE A 559 -31.85 -3.19 14.16
N THR A 560 -32.25 -1.96 14.41
CA THR A 560 -32.85 -1.13 13.36
C THR A 560 -31.79 -0.90 12.30
N SER A 561 -31.96 -1.55 11.14
CA SER A 561 -31.03 -1.60 10.02
C SER A 561 -30.75 -0.25 9.35
N THR A 562 -31.33 0.83 9.84
CA THR A 562 -31.34 2.16 9.24
C THR A 562 -30.14 3.04 9.57
N ALA A 563 -29.21 2.59 10.43
CA ALA A 563 -28.21 3.49 11.00
C ALA A 563 -26.80 3.45 10.36
N ILE A 564 -26.45 2.51 9.51
CA ILE A 564 -25.04 2.26 9.16
C ILE A 564 -24.69 2.39 7.67
N LEU A 565 -25.66 2.50 6.80
CA LEU A 565 -25.36 2.85 5.40
C LEU A 565 -25.31 4.37 5.28
N PRO A 566 -24.25 4.94 4.67
CA PRO A 566 -24.33 6.33 4.22
C PRO A 566 -25.57 6.46 3.35
N SER A 567 -26.35 7.52 3.56
CA SER A 567 -27.49 7.80 2.71
C SER A 567 -27.02 7.87 1.25
N ALA A 568 -27.88 7.55 0.29
CA ALA A 568 -27.54 7.68 -1.12
C ALA A 568 -27.11 9.11 -1.51
N ALA A 569 -27.27 10.09 -0.62
CA ALA A 569 -26.81 11.47 -0.73
C ALA A 569 -25.33 11.65 -0.33
N ASP A 570 -24.72 10.67 0.34
CA ASP A 570 -23.30 10.68 0.75
C ASP A 570 -22.43 9.75 -0.13
N ARG A 571 -22.99 9.22 -1.22
CA ARG A 571 -22.27 8.43 -2.23
C ARG A 571 -21.70 9.29 -3.33
#